data_9164dcf1df98619ca848938f42d2a0a4
#
_entry.id   9164dcf1df98619ca848938f42d2a0a4
#
_cell.length_a   1.000
_cell.length_b   1.000
_cell.length_c   1.000
_cell.angle_alpha   90.00
_cell.angle_beta   90.00
_cell.angle_gamma   90.00
#
_symmetry.space_group_name_H-M   'P 1'
#
loop_
_entity.id
_entity.type
_entity.pdbx_description
1 polymer ?
#
loop_
_entity_poly.entity_id
_entity_poly.type
_entity_poly.pdbx_seq_one_letter_code
_entity_poly.pdbx_strand_id
1 'polypeptide(L)'
;MTPEITDILFQALCACLEISPSAASSSALVRRSFQDPEPAPPLPRNRNAVFYDLVPENAPDAGYATYIQENPQSVSAFPAVSSYLSYRLVIVCYGPDCEKNAQKIRSFLYLDGNGYPRSILRKNGIYPVPRPPMPVLIREETGGQFRFRADLTVQMRIKETLVRENRRNAINQVPPVIIRR
;
A
#
# COMPACT_ATOMS: atom_id res chain seq x y z
N MET A 1 -9.93 -5.27 1.97
CA MET A 1 -8.96 -4.63 1.05
C MET A 1 -9.58 -4.61 -0.33
N THR A 2 -9.68 -3.46 -0.96
CA THR A 2 -10.23 -3.37 -2.31
C THR A 2 -9.25 -4.01 -3.30
N PRO A 3 -9.73 -4.75 -4.33
CA PRO A 3 -8.87 -5.32 -5.38
C PRO A 3 -7.94 -4.27 -6.01
N GLU A 4 -8.44 -3.07 -6.12
CA GLU A 4 -7.74 -1.92 -6.66
C GLU A 4 -6.39 -1.59 -5.95
N ILE A 5 -6.34 -1.64 -4.61
CA ILE A 5 -5.08 -1.40 -3.87
C ILE A 5 -4.05 -2.50 -4.17
N THR A 6 -4.52 -3.72 -4.29
CA THR A 6 -3.68 -4.88 -4.61
C THR A 6 -3.07 -4.73 -6.01
N ASP A 7 -3.85 -4.30 -6.98
CA ASP A 7 -3.39 -4.09 -8.36
C ASP A 7 -2.39 -2.94 -8.45
N ILE A 8 -2.61 -1.86 -7.70
CA ILE A 8 -1.67 -0.73 -7.62
C ILE A 8 -0.33 -1.19 -7.05
N LEU A 9 -0.35 -1.97 -5.97
CA LEU A 9 0.86 -2.52 -5.37
C LEU A 9 1.59 -3.48 -6.32
N PHE A 10 0.85 -4.33 -7.04
CA PHE A 10 1.41 -5.20 -8.06
C PHE A 10 2.15 -4.41 -9.14
N GLN A 11 1.51 -3.38 -9.70
CA GLN A 11 2.13 -2.51 -10.71
C GLN A 11 3.36 -1.78 -10.17
N ALA A 12 3.31 -1.26 -8.94
CA ALA A 12 4.45 -0.60 -8.32
C ALA A 12 5.63 -1.56 -8.10
N LEU A 13 5.38 -2.79 -7.65
CA LEU A 13 6.42 -3.81 -7.46
C LEU A 13 7.02 -4.26 -8.80
N CYS A 14 6.20 -4.44 -9.83
CA CYS A 14 6.69 -4.72 -11.18
C CYS A 14 7.60 -3.61 -11.68
N ALA A 15 7.20 -2.36 -11.48
CA ALA A 15 8.02 -1.20 -11.84
C ALA A 15 9.35 -1.13 -11.04
N CYS A 16 9.33 -1.46 -9.75
CA CYS A 16 10.55 -1.58 -8.94
C CYS A 16 11.53 -2.64 -9.47
N LEU A 17 10.99 -3.72 -10.00
CA LEU A 17 11.79 -4.82 -10.57
C LEU A 17 12.15 -4.61 -12.04
N GLU A 18 11.65 -3.53 -12.65
CA GLU A 18 11.81 -3.21 -14.08
C GLU A 18 11.25 -4.33 -14.99
N ILE A 19 10.11 -4.90 -14.60
CA ILE A 19 9.43 -5.97 -15.33
C ILE A 19 8.07 -5.44 -15.77
N SER A 20 7.65 -5.78 -16.98
CA SER A 20 6.28 -5.45 -17.39
C SER A 20 5.25 -6.26 -16.60
N PRO A 21 4.09 -5.69 -16.23
CA PRO A 21 3.05 -6.42 -15.51
C PRO A 21 2.59 -7.70 -16.21
N SER A 22 2.53 -7.71 -17.54
CA SER A 22 2.19 -8.89 -18.36
C SER A 22 3.24 -10.01 -18.24
N ALA A 23 4.52 -9.66 -18.27
CA ALA A 23 5.61 -10.63 -18.09
C ALA A 23 5.65 -11.15 -16.65
N ALA A 24 5.40 -10.30 -15.64
CA ALA A 24 5.34 -10.70 -14.24
C ALA A 24 4.19 -11.68 -13.99
N SER A 25 3.02 -11.45 -14.55
CA SER A 25 1.86 -12.34 -14.43
C SER A 25 2.09 -13.68 -15.13
N SER A 26 2.60 -13.68 -16.36
CA SER A 26 2.82 -14.91 -17.14
C SER A 26 3.93 -15.80 -16.55
N SER A 27 4.98 -15.20 -15.99
CA SER A 27 6.08 -15.92 -15.34
C SER A 27 5.84 -16.20 -13.86
N ALA A 28 4.74 -15.69 -13.31
CA ALA A 28 4.41 -15.73 -11.89
C ALA A 28 5.52 -15.23 -10.97
N LEU A 29 6.28 -14.25 -11.46
CA LEU A 29 7.43 -13.69 -10.75
C LEU A 29 7.01 -12.79 -9.57
N VAL A 30 5.90 -12.04 -9.71
CA VAL A 30 5.33 -11.22 -8.65
C VAL A 30 3.94 -11.74 -8.35
N ARG A 31 3.69 -12.09 -7.10
CA ARG A 31 2.43 -12.71 -6.65
C ARG A 31 2.00 -12.16 -5.30
N ARG A 32 0.71 -12.19 -5.06
CA ARG A 32 0.17 -12.03 -3.72
C ARG A 32 0.43 -13.28 -2.89
N SER A 33 0.77 -13.12 -1.59
CA SER A 33 1.09 -14.24 -0.69
C SER A 33 -0.09 -15.16 -0.46
N PHE A 34 -1.30 -14.60 -0.37
CA PHE A 34 -2.54 -15.36 -0.19
C PHE A 34 -3.40 -15.19 -1.45
N GLN A 35 -3.48 -16.24 -2.24
CA GLN A 35 -4.39 -16.35 -3.37
C GLN A 35 -5.50 -17.34 -2.99
N ASP A 36 -6.69 -17.13 -3.55
CA ASP A 36 -7.83 -18.03 -3.39
C ASP A 36 -7.53 -19.46 -3.85
N PRO A 37 -8.34 -20.46 -3.48
CA PRO A 37 -7.98 -21.86 -3.16
C PRO A 37 -7.38 -22.70 -4.28
N GLU A 38 -7.10 -22.16 -5.41
CA GLU A 38 -6.30 -22.89 -6.40
C GLU A 38 -4.84 -22.98 -5.94
N PRO A 39 -4.29 -24.19 -5.82
CA PRO A 39 -2.91 -24.35 -5.41
C PRO A 39 -2.00 -23.64 -6.41
N ALA A 40 -1.34 -22.59 -5.93
CA ALA A 40 -0.36 -21.89 -6.74
C ALA A 40 0.68 -22.92 -7.26
N PRO A 41 1.05 -22.88 -8.54
CA PRO A 41 2.02 -23.84 -9.08
C PRO A 41 3.31 -23.77 -8.26
N PRO A 42 3.94 -24.92 -7.98
CA PRO A 42 5.16 -24.98 -7.18
C PRO A 42 6.22 -24.07 -7.80
N LEU A 43 6.86 -23.27 -6.97
CA LEU A 43 7.93 -22.36 -7.40
C LEU A 43 9.19 -23.16 -7.73
N PRO A 44 9.68 -23.11 -8.97
CA PRO A 44 10.96 -23.72 -9.30
C PRO A 44 12.09 -23.08 -8.47
N ARG A 45 12.99 -23.89 -7.93
CA ARG A 45 14.06 -23.42 -7.01
C ARG A 45 15.02 -22.40 -7.62
N ASN A 46 15.21 -22.49 -8.93
CA ASN A 46 16.14 -21.64 -9.68
C ASN A 46 15.51 -20.35 -10.22
N ARG A 47 14.25 -20.09 -9.87
CA ARG A 47 13.55 -18.88 -10.31
C ARG A 47 13.39 -17.91 -9.17
N ASN A 48 13.60 -16.66 -9.49
CA ASN A 48 13.25 -15.56 -8.60
C ASN A 48 11.72 -15.46 -8.51
N ALA A 49 11.22 -15.17 -7.32
CA ALA A 49 9.82 -14.83 -7.12
C ALA A 49 9.68 -13.84 -5.98
N VAL A 50 8.73 -12.95 -6.11
CA VAL A 50 8.40 -11.95 -5.11
C VAL A 50 6.96 -12.13 -4.70
N PHE A 51 6.76 -12.42 -3.44
CA PHE A 51 5.45 -12.46 -2.81
C PHE A 51 5.21 -11.18 -2.04
N TYR A 52 3.99 -10.70 -2.04
CA TYR A 52 3.62 -9.54 -1.26
C TYR A 52 2.26 -9.72 -0.62
N ASP A 53 2.09 -9.07 0.53
CA ASP A 53 0.81 -8.95 1.20
C ASP A 53 0.71 -7.62 1.95
N LEU A 54 -0.51 -7.13 2.13
CA LEU A 54 -0.79 -5.89 2.82
C LEU A 54 -1.60 -6.18 4.08
N VAL A 55 -0.97 -6.02 5.23
CA VAL A 55 -1.54 -6.32 6.53
C VAL A 55 -1.94 -5.01 7.23
N PRO A 56 -3.19 -4.86 7.71
CA PRO A 56 -3.57 -3.71 8.50
C PRO A 56 -2.71 -3.60 9.75
N GLU A 57 -2.33 -2.39 10.14
CA GLU A 57 -1.54 -2.12 11.32
C GLU A 57 -2.24 -1.08 12.20
N ASN A 58 -2.40 -1.41 13.48
CA ASN A 58 -2.89 -0.45 14.45
C ASN A 58 -1.76 0.55 14.77
N ALA A 59 -1.85 1.74 14.21
CA ALA A 59 -0.94 2.83 14.54
C ALA A 59 -1.67 3.87 15.38
N PRO A 60 -1.04 4.41 16.42
CA PRO A 60 -1.63 5.45 17.27
C PRO A 60 -2.09 6.68 16.49
N ASP A 61 -1.42 6.94 15.37
CA ASP A 61 -1.66 8.10 14.49
C ASP A 61 -2.75 7.86 13.43
N ALA A 62 -3.28 6.64 13.31
CA ALA A 62 -4.29 6.29 12.29
C ALA A 62 -5.66 6.95 12.56
N GLY A 63 -5.84 7.56 13.73
CA GLY A 63 -7.09 8.20 14.14
C GLY A 63 -7.25 9.66 13.74
N TYR A 64 -6.24 10.30 13.16
CA TYR A 64 -6.33 11.72 12.78
C TYR A 64 -7.09 11.87 11.46
N ALA A 65 -8.32 12.37 11.56
CA ALA A 65 -9.11 12.75 10.42
C ALA A 65 -8.91 14.23 10.10
N THR A 66 -8.57 14.55 8.86
CA THR A 66 -8.51 15.93 8.39
C THR A 66 -9.79 16.24 7.62
N TYR A 67 -10.52 17.25 8.06
CA TYR A 67 -11.67 17.75 7.32
C TYR A 67 -11.19 18.56 6.13
N ILE A 68 -11.51 18.11 4.92
CA ILE A 68 -11.26 18.88 3.71
C ILE A 68 -12.55 19.62 3.38
N GLN A 69 -12.53 20.93 3.55
CA GLN A 69 -13.59 21.80 3.06
C GLN A 69 -13.28 22.11 1.59
N GLU A 70 -13.86 21.35 0.67
CA GLU A 70 -13.78 21.68 -0.75
C GLU A 70 -14.66 22.89 -1.01
N ASN A 71 -14.03 23.99 -1.38
CA ASN A 71 -14.60 25.25 -1.84
C ASN A 71 -15.72 25.86 -0.97
N PRO A 72 -15.42 26.88 -0.15
CA PRO A 72 -16.41 27.54 0.72
C PRO A 72 -17.56 28.23 -0.03
N GLN A 73 -17.47 28.36 -1.35
CA GLN A 73 -18.49 29.04 -2.17
C GLN A 73 -19.51 28.08 -2.81
N SER A 74 -19.31 26.77 -2.74
CA SER A 74 -20.30 25.82 -3.26
C SER A 74 -21.29 25.44 -2.16
N VAL A 75 -22.54 25.83 -2.33
CA VAL A 75 -23.66 25.55 -1.41
C VAL A 75 -23.94 24.04 -1.28
N SER A 76 -23.37 23.22 -2.15
CA SER A 76 -23.57 21.76 -2.23
C SER A 76 -22.31 20.94 -1.84
N ALA A 77 -21.27 21.56 -1.31
CA ALA A 77 -20.06 20.82 -0.92
C ALA A 77 -20.32 19.99 0.36
N PHE A 78 -20.37 18.68 0.20
CA PHE A 78 -20.39 17.77 1.33
C PHE A 78 -18.99 17.75 1.98
N PRO A 79 -18.88 17.84 3.31
CA PRO A 79 -17.58 17.77 3.97
C PRO A 79 -16.96 16.38 3.73
N ALA A 80 -15.86 16.35 3.00
CA ALA A 80 -15.06 15.16 2.87
C ALA A 80 -14.13 15.03 4.09
N VAL A 81 -14.08 13.84 4.65
CA VAL A 81 -13.16 13.52 5.75
C VAL A 81 -12.08 12.63 5.16
N SER A 82 -10.83 13.10 5.20
CA SER A 82 -9.69 12.28 4.83
C SER A 82 -9.00 11.75 6.08
N SER A 83 -8.76 10.45 6.11
CA SER A 83 -7.97 9.79 7.13
C SER A 83 -6.83 9.01 6.48
N TYR A 84 -5.79 8.70 7.28
CA TYR A 84 -4.71 7.83 6.84
C TYR A 84 -4.78 6.53 7.63
N LEU A 85 -4.92 5.43 6.91
CA LEU A 85 -4.84 4.10 7.47
C LEU A 85 -3.40 3.59 7.40
N SER A 86 -2.95 2.95 8.47
CA SER A 86 -1.62 2.34 8.52
C SER A 86 -1.68 0.88 8.13
N TYR A 87 -0.76 0.51 7.25
CA TYR A 87 -0.60 -0.86 6.77
C TYR A 87 0.87 -1.25 6.77
N ARG A 88 1.10 -2.54 6.84
CA ARG A 88 2.40 -3.16 6.66
C ARG A 88 2.40 -3.93 5.35
N LEU A 89 3.21 -3.51 4.39
CA LEU A 89 3.48 -4.25 3.17
C LEU A 89 4.61 -5.23 3.46
N VAL A 90 4.27 -6.51 3.50
CA VAL A 90 5.23 -7.61 3.66
C VAL A 90 5.63 -8.09 2.29
N ILE A 91 6.92 -8.09 2.00
CA ILE A 91 7.48 -8.53 0.73
C ILE A 91 8.48 -9.64 1.02
N VAL A 92 8.31 -10.76 0.35
CA VAL A 92 9.17 -11.94 0.48
C VAL A 92 9.75 -12.27 -0.88
N CYS A 93 11.06 -12.12 -1.03
CA CYS A 93 11.77 -12.42 -2.25
C CYS A 93 12.45 -13.79 -2.13
N TYR A 94 12.18 -14.68 -3.07
CA TYR A 94 12.83 -16.00 -3.18
C TYR A 94 13.73 -16.07 -4.41
N GLY A 95 14.69 -16.99 -4.38
CA GLY A 95 15.55 -17.32 -5.50
C GLY A 95 16.98 -16.79 -5.38
N PRO A 96 17.80 -17.04 -6.40
CA PRO A 96 19.23 -16.69 -6.37
C PRO A 96 19.47 -15.18 -6.20
N ASP A 97 18.59 -14.32 -6.73
CA ASP A 97 18.68 -12.87 -6.65
C ASP A 97 17.76 -12.26 -5.57
N CYS A 98 17.31 -13.02 -4.58
CA CYS A 98 16.33 -12.56 -3.59
C CYS A 98 16.79 -11.30 -2.87
N GLU A 99 18.04 -11.23 -2.43
CA GLU A 99 18.62 -10.06 -1.77
C GLU A 99 18.66 -8.84 -2.69
N LYS A 100 19.16 -9.03 -3.92
CA LYS A 100 19.23 -7.98 -4.95
C LYS A 100 17.86 -7.41 -5.27
N ASN A 101 16.84 -8.27 -5.41
CA ASN A 101 15.47 -7.86 -5.67
C ASN A 101 14.87 -7.08 -4.48
N ALA A 102 15.09 -7.54 -3.26
CA ALA A 102 14.64 -6.83 -2.07
C ALA A 102 15.32 -5.45 -1.92
N GLN A 103 16.63 -5.36 -2.17
CA GLN A 103 17.37 -4.10 -2.18
C GLN A 103 16.88 -3.15 -3.29
N LYS A 104 16.59 -3.68 -4.47
CA LYS A 104 16.05 -2.91 -5.59
C LYS A 104 14.70 -2.30 -5.26
N ILE A 105 13.77 -3.10 -4.73
CA ILE A 105 12.46 -2.63 -4.29
C ILE A 105 12.62 -1.54 -3.22
N ARG A 106 13.47 -1.76 -2.21
CA ARG A 106 13.76 -0.77 -1.19
C ARG A 106 14.26 0.55 -1.77
N SER A 107 15.21 0.47 -2.70
CA SER A 107 15.81 1.65 -3.31
C SER A 107 14.79 2.48 -4.09
N PHE A 108 13.97 1.87 -4.90
CA PHE A 108 12.93 2.58 -5.66
C PHE A 108 11.81 3.14 -4.78
N LEU A 109 11.48 2.50 -3.67
CA LEU A 109 10.46 3.01 -2.76
C LEU A 109 10.95 4.19 -1.91
N TYR A 110 12.24 4.26 -1.58
CA TYR A 110 12.75 5.23 -0.60
C TYR A 110 13.78 6.21 -1.15
N LEU A 111 14.69 5.78 -2.01
CA LEU A 111 15.79 6.62 -2.48
C LEU A 111 15.42 7.39 -3.75
N ASP A 112 14.65 6.80 -4.63
CA ASP A 112 14.17 7.47 -5.84
C ASP A 112 12.87 8.24 -5.55
N GLY A 113 13.02 9.45 -5.05
CA GLY A 113 11.90 10.29 -4.59
C GLY A 113 10.88 10.64 -5.66
N ASN A 114 11.28 10.70 -6.93
CA ASN A 114 10.45 11.04 -8.07
C ASN A 114 10.31 9.89 -9.08
N GLY A 115 10.83 8.72 -8.75
CA GLY A 115 10.78 7.56 -9.61
C GLY A 115 9.38 7.08 -9.95
N TYR A 116 9.26 6.43 -11.08
CA TYR A 116 8.00 5.91 -11.60
C TYR A 116 7.24 5.02 -10.59
N PRO A 117 7.89 4.05 -9.88
CA PRO A 117 7.19 3.22 -8.90
C PRO A 117 6.54 4.02 -7.78
N ARG A 118 7.25 5.01 -7.25
CA ARG A 118 6.73 5.87 -6.19
C ARG A 118 5.62 6.80 -6.69
N SER A 119 5.68 7.22 -7.95
CA SER A 119 4.63 8.04 -8.56
C SER A 119 3.31 7.27 -8.70
N ILE A 120 3.35 5.97 -9.02
CA ILE A 120 2.17 5.10 -9.04
C ILE A 120 1.50 5.08 -7.67
N LEU A 121 2.26 4.85 -6.62
CA LEU A 121 1.74 4.82 -5.25
C LEU A 121 1.14 6.16 -4.84
N ARG A 122 1.85 7.27 -5.05
CA ARG A 122 1.40 8.62 -4.68
C ARG A 122 0.10 9.03 -5.38
N LYS A 123 -0.04 8.74 -6.66
CA LYS A 123 -1.26 9.04 -7.44
C LYS A 123 -2.50 8.36 -6.85
N ASN A 124 -2.30 7.23 -6.19
CA ASN A 124 -3.36 6.44 -5.56
C ASN A 124 -3.43 6.63 -4.04
N GLY A 125 -2.81 7.69 -3.51
CA GLY A 125 -2.88 7.99 -2.08
C GLY A 125 -2.12 7.02 -1.17
N ILE A 126 -1.15 6.28 -1.71
CA ILE A 126 -0.33 5.31 -0.97
C ILE A 126 1.06 5.90 -0.74
N TYR A 127 1.50 5.94 0.52
CA TYR A 127 2.74 6.59 0.92
C TYR A 127 3.59 5.66 1.79
N PRO A 128 4.80 5.27 1.37
CA PRO A 128 5.75 4.63 2.26
C PRO A 128 6.13 5.57 3.41
N VAL A 129 6.13 5.06 4.64
CA VAL A 129 6.60 5.83 5.80
C VAL A 129 8.12 6.06 5.65
N PRO A 130 8.66 7.27 5.89
CA PRO A 130 10.06 7.61 5.65
C PRO A 130 11.03 6.96 6.65
N ARG A 131 10.96 5.64 6.78
CA ARG A 131 11.87 4.79 7.56
C ARG A 131 12.25 3.58 6.71
N PRO A 132 13.30 3.71 5.85
CA PRO A 132 13.66 2.63 4.95
C PRO A 132 14.13 1.40 5.75
N PRO A 133 13.37 0.29 5.71
CA PRO A 133 13.78 -0.94 6.37
C PRO A 133 14.95 -1.57 5.64
N MET A 134 15.72 -2.40 6.35
CA MET A 134 16.73 -3.26 5.71
C MET A 134 16.10 -4.61 5.40
N PRO A 135 16.38 -5.20 4.23
CA PRO A 135 16.01 -6.58 3.95
C PRO A 135 16.69 -7.53 4.91
N VAL A 136 15.96 -8.52 5.39
CA VAL A 136 16.47 -9.58 6.27
C VAL A 136 16.67 -10.83 5.42
N LEU A 137 17.92 -11.29 5.32
CA LEU A 137 18.25 -12.50 4.60
C LEU A 137 18.02 -13.73 5.51
N ILE A 138 17.20 -14.64 5.04
CA ILE A 138 16.82 -15.87 5.76
C ILE A 138 17.21 -17.07 4.92
N ARG A 139 17.71 -18.11 5.59
CA ARG A 139 17.89 -19.43 5.01
C ARG A 139 16.72 -20.29 5.49
N GLU A 140 15.83 -20.63 4.59
CA GLU A 140 14.68 -21.47 4.86
C GLU A 140 14.98 -22.91 4.43
N GLU A 141 14.77 -23.86 5.33
CA GLU A 141 14.87 -25.28 5.01
C GLU A 141 13.48 -25.81 4.64
N THR A 142 13.36 -26.35 3.45
CA THR A 142 12.12 -26.97 2.98
C THR A 142 12.45 -28.30 2.33
N GLY A 143 11.98 -29.40 2.96
CA GLY A 143 12.20 -30.73 2.44
C GLY A 143 13.68 -31.15 2.38
N GLY A 144 14.47 -30.82 3.41
CA GLY A 144 15.90 -31.15 3.50
C GLY A 144 16.80 -30.28 2.58
N GLN A 145 16.30 -29.20 2.02
CA GLN A 145 17.07 -28.32 1.16
C GLN A 145 16.90 -26.86 1.56
N PHE A 146 18.01 -26.12 1.57
CA PHE A 146 18.02 -24.70 1.88
C PHE A 146 17.58 -23.85 0.68
N ARG A 147 16.73 -22.89 0.95
CA ARG A 147 16.37 -21.80 0.03
C ARG A 147 16.79 -20.47 0.61
N PHE A 148 17.31 -19.61 -0.24
CA PHE A 148 17.55 -18.23 0.16
C PHE A 148 16.26 -17.42 -0.01
N ARG A 149 15.98 -16.65 1.02
CA ARG A 149 14.83 -15.77 1.09
C ARG A 149 15.26 -14.42 1.68
N ALA A 150 14.77 -13.34 1.11
CA ALA A 150 14.95 -12.01 1.65
C ALA A 150 13.60 -11.39 1.97
N ASP A 151 13.39 -11.02 3.23
CA ASP A 151 12.16 -10.41 3.71
C ASP A 151 12.34 -8.90 3.84
N LEU A 152 11.41 -8.15 3.29
CA LEU A 152 11.35 -6.70 3.38
C LEU A 152 9.97 -6.29 3.87
N THR A 153 9.92 -5.61 5.01
CA THR A 153 8.66 -5.12 5.58
C THR A 153 8.64 -3.61 5.52
N VAL A 154 7.68 -3.06 4.79
CA VAL A 154 7.54 -1.61 4.55
C VAL A 154 6.28 -1.11 5.23
N GLN A 155 6.41 -0.08 6.07
CA GLN A 155 5.24 0.61 6.60
C GLN A 155 4.65 1.54 5.54
N MET A 156 3.33 1.48 5.36
CA MET A 156 2.58 2.25 4.39
C MET A 156 1.47 3.06 5.07
N ARG A 157 1.21 4.25 4.56
CA ARG A 157 0.01 5.01 4.87
C ARG A 157 -0.85 5.11 3.62
N ILE A 158 -2.12 4.77 3.76
CA ILE A 158 -3.10 4.83 2.67
C ILE A 158 -4.12 5.89 3.02
N LYS A 159 -4.26 6.87 2.13
CA LYS A 159 -5.25 7.94 2.28
C LYS A 159 -6.62 7.37 1.93
N GLU A 160 -7.54 7.44 2.87
CA GLU A 160 -8.95 7.15 2.67
C GLU A 160 -9.75 8.45 2.73
N THR A 161 -10.61 8.67 1.75
CA THR A 161 -11.50 9.83 1.72
C THR A 161 -12.95 9.34 1.80
N LEU A 162 -13.60 9.64 2.92
CA LEU A 162 -15.01 9.36 3.12
C LEU A 162 -15.83 10.60 2.76
N VAL A 163 -16.58 10.51 1.68
CA VAL A 163 -17.59 11.52 1.35
C VAL A 163 -18.87 11.15 2.10
N ARG A 164 -19.23 11.92 3.11
CA ARG A 164 -20.49 11.74 3.80
C ARG A 164 -21.58 12.43 2.99
N GLU A 165 -22.50 11.67 2.43
CA GLU A 165 -23.81 12.16 2.01
C GLU A 165 -24.67 12.48 3.25
N ASN A 166 -24.23 13.40 4.07
CA ASN A 166 -25.09 13.90 5.11
C ASN A 166 -26.09 14.84 4.44
N ARG A 167 -27.34 14.43 4.43
CA ARG A 167 -28.43 15.39 4.40
C ARG A 167 -28.21 16.32 5.60
N ARG A 168 -27.62 17.49 5.36
CA ARG A 168 -27.69 18.56 6.34
C ARG A 168 -29.18 18.83 6.47
N ASN A 169 -29.78 18.40 7.55
CA ASN A 169 -30.88 19.15 8.08
C ASN A 169 -30.29 20.53 8.36
N ALA A 170 -30.51 21.43 7.44
CA ALA A 170 -30.09 22.81 7.61
C ALA A 170 -30.73 23.25 8.92
N ILE A 171 -29.88 23.49 9.94
CA ILE A 171 -30.29 24.25 11.09
C ILE A 171 -30.41 25.68 10.57
N ASN A 172 -31.52 25.91 9.85
CA ASN A 172 -31.80 27.18 9.21
C ASN A 172 -32.30 28.22 10.20
N GLN A 173 -32.37 27.90 11.48
CA GLN A 173 -32.80 28.84 12.50
C GLN A 173 -31.96 28.67 13.76
N VAL A 174 -30.89 29.43 13.85
CA VAL A 174 -30.39 29.83 15.16
C VAL A 174 -31.43 30.86 15.66
N PRO A 175 -32.23 30.56 16.69
CA PRO A 175 -33.15 31.53 17.23
C PRO A 175 -32.33 32.74 17.70
N PRO A 176 -32.79 33.97 17.40
CA PRO A 176 -32.08 35.16 17.83
C PRO A 176 -31.97 35.19 19.35
N VAL A 177 -30.76 35.25 19.86
CA VAL A 177 -30.51 35.44 21.30
C VAL A 177 -31.00 36.84 21.67
N ILE A 178 -32.20 36.96 22.26
CA ILE A 178 -32.70 38.22 22.79
C ILE A 178 -31.96 38.50 24.09
N ILE A 179 -30.93 39.34 24.04
CA ILE A 179 -30.30 39.91 25.23
C ILE A 179 -31.23 40.97 25.75
N ARG A 180 -32.00 40.69 26.80
CA ARG A 180 -32.70 41.72 27.56
C ARG A 180 -31.69 42.44 28.45
N ARG A 181 -31.54 43.75 28.22
CA ARG A 181 -30.86 44.65 29.15
C ARG A 181 -31.77 45.00 30.31
#